data_84f9828de9ae7cd24b0a7c6a73ee7cfa
#
_entry.id   84f9828de9ae7cd24b0a7c6a73ee7cfa
#
_cell.length_a   1.000
_cell.length_b   1.000
_cell.length_c   1.000
_cell.angle_alpha   90.00
_cell.angle_beta   90.00
_cell.angle_gamma   90.00
#
_symmetry.space_group_name_H-M   'P 1'
#
loop_
_entity.id
_entity.type
_entity.pdbx_description
1 polymer ?
#
loop_
_entity_poly.entity_id
_entity_poly.type
_entity_poly.pdbx_seq_one_letter_code
_entity_poly.pdbx_strand_id
1 'polypeptide(L)'
;MSISRRHLIAGAGTLLVVAACGDNSKSSSQSTEPDPGTTGFTIAQRYPSNTFVPGKVRLPISISNKQTLLTTGPAVLNGYVLDSTDKQIATVSAPIHSTDIVIPYWPIVVNIDQPGTFTLRLDGDDGFGAAFLVSDPSQVTVPYVGSPLPPFDTPTVDNHRGVEPYCTLTPKPCPLHEVTLTQALGSGAPVAYIVGTPAHCQTGTCAPALEFLVKSHSRVGDKITMVHADVYSDDAATTVAPAVAALGLDYEPVLYLVKHGTVVDRVDVIWDQQELDERIDAFLA
;
A
#
# COMPACT_ATOMS: atom_id res chain seq x y z
N MET A 1 48.27 -4.09 -0.42
CA MET A 1 48.55 -5.51 -0.21
C MET A 1 47.41 -6.28 -0.78
N SER A 2 47.46 -6.64 -2.05
CA SER A 2 47.87 -7.90 -2.70
C SER A 2 46.83 -9.01 -2.44
N ILE A 3 45.91 -9.26 -3.38
CA ILE A 3 45.87 -10.20 -4.53
C ILE A 3 45.90 -11.67 -4.14
N SER A 4 44.86 -12.44 -4.54
CA SER A 4 44.99 -13.72 -5.29
C SER A 4 43.60 -14.29 -5.60
N ARG A 5 43.19 -14.43 -6.71
CA ARG A 5 43.09 -15.17 -7.97
C ARG A 5 43.03 -16.70 -7.87
N ARG A 6 41.98 -17.24 -8.51
CA ARG A 6 41.84 -18.47 -9.31
C ARG A 6 41.58 -19.80 -8.61
N HIS A 7 40.48 -20.51 -9.04
CA HIS A 7 40.62 -21.70 -9.87
C HIS A 7 39.32 -22.02 -10.64
N LEU A 8 39.44 -22.09 -11.95
CA LEU A 8 38.56 -22.74 -12.91
C LEU A 8 38.75 -24.27 -12.80
N ILE A 9 37.67 -25.03 -12.87
CA ILE A 9 37.70 -26.44 -13.27
C ILE A 9 36.64 -26.62 -14.35
N ALA A 10 37.09 -26.90 -15.56
CA ALA A 10 36.32 -27.38 -16.68
C ALA A 10 36.21 -28.92 -16.59
N GLY A 11 35.01 -29.44 -16.75
CA GLY A 11 34.75 -30.87 -16.88
C GLY A 11 33.79 -31.11 -18.05
N ALA A 12 34.34 -31.59 -19.17
CA ALA A 12 33.60 -32.10 -20.31
C ALA A 12 33.15 -33.53 -20.07
N GLY A 13 31.93 -33.87 -20.51
CA GLY A 13 31.40 -35.23 -20.38
C GLY A 13 30.14 -35.43 -21.22
N THR A 14 30.37 -35.80 -22.49
CA THR A 14 29.70 -36.79 -23.35
C THR A 14 28.17 -36.76 -23.54
N LEU A 15 27.78 -36.44 -24.76
CA LEU A 15 26.49 -36.70 -25.40
C LEU A 15 26.16 -38.20 -25.47
N LEU A 16 24.95 -38.55 -25.06
CA LEU A 16 24.27 -39.77 -25.54
C LEU A 16 22.92 -39.34 -26.14
N VAL A 17 22.82 -39.41 -27.45
CA VAL A 17 21.61 -39.28 -28.23
C VAL A 17 20.88 -40.62 -28.18
N VAL A 18 19.65 -40.65 -27.67
CA VAL A 18 18.70 -41.74 -27.90
C VAL A 18 17.47 -41.10 -28.56
N ALA A 19 17.33 -41.38 -29.84
CA ALA A 19 16.12 -41.11 -30.59
C ALA A 19 15.10 -42.21 -30.28
N ALA A 20 13.93 -41.81 -29.80
CA ALA A 20 12.72 -42.61 -29.85
C ALA A 20 11.56 -41.73 -30.32
N CYS A 21 11.04 -42.08 -31.48
CA CYS A 21 9.78 -41.56 -32.03
C CYS A 21 8.59 -42.04 -31.22
N GLY A 22 7.61 -41.18 -31.05
CA GLY A 22 6.24 -41.65 -30.81
C GLY A 22 5.43 -40.74 -29.89
N ASP A 23 4.49 -40.15 -30.53
CA ASP A 23 3.16 -39.73 -30.08
C ASP A 23 2.93 -38.28 -29.67
N ASN A 24 2.09 -37.71 -30.50
CA ASN A 24 1.55 -36.38 -30.49
C ASN A 24 0.47 -36.27 -29.39
N SER A 25 0.87 -35.89 -28.19
CA SER A 25 -0.07 -35.45 -27.16
C SER A 25 0.22 -33.98 -26.86
N LYS A 26 -0.67 -33.12 -27.35
CA LYS A 26 -0.75 -31.72 -26.95
C LYS A 26 -0.92 -31.65 -25.42
N SER A 27 0.17 -31.48 -24.69
CA SER A 27 0.13 -31.04 -23.31
C SER A 27 -0.21 -29.56 -23.31
N SER A 28 -1.49 -29.26 -23.20
CA SER A 28 -1.95 -27.96 -22.74
C SER A 28 -1.47 -27.83 -21.30
N SER A 29 -0.47 -27.00 -21.05
CA SER A 29 -0.18 -26.48 -19.72
C SER A 29 -1.40 -25.64 -19.30
N GLN A 30 -2.41 -26.29 -18.74
CA GLN A 30 -3.42 -25.65 -17.93
C GLN A 30 -2.66 -25.09 -16.70
N SER A 31 -2.50 -23.77 -16.64
CA SER A 31 -2.34 -23.07 -15.40
C SER A 31 -3.61 -23.37 -14.60
N THR A 32 -3.53 -24.31 -13.67
CA THR A 32 -4.57 -24.54 -12.68
C THR A 32 -4.65 -23.30 -11.82
N GLU A 33 -5.61 -22.41 -12.13
CA GLU A 33 -6.05 -21.40 -11.16
C GLU A 33 -6.46 -22.14 -9.89
N PRO A 34 -6.00 -21.68 -8.70
CA PRO A 34 -6.43 -22.30 -7.45
C PRO A 34 -7.95 -22.15 -7.32
N ASP A 35 -8.60 -23.26 -6.98
CA ASP A 35 -10.01 -23.31 -6.62
C ASP A 35 -10.30 -22.24 -5.55
N PRO A 36 -11.36 -21.42 -5.67
CA PRO A 36 -11.75 -20.42 -4.66
C PRO A 36 -12.04 -20.97 -3.25
N GLY A 37 -11.94 -22.28 -3.06
CA GLY A 37 -11.98 -22.97 -1.76
C GLY A 37 -10.61 -23.39 -1.22
N THR A 38 -9.48 -22.87 -1.71
CA THR A 38 -8.14 -23.35 -1.35
C THR A 38 -7.81 -23.07 0.11
N THR A 39 -7.75 -24.10 0.93
CA THR A 39 -7.17 -24.08 2.27
C THR A 39 -5.63 -23.99 2.15
N GLY A 40 -4.99 -23.17 3.01
CA GLY A 40 -3.54 -23.12 3.12
C GLY A 40 -2.87 -21.98 2.35
N PHE A 41 -3.54 -20.86 2.11
CA PHE A 41 -2.91 -19.65 1.59
C PHE A 41 -2.12 -18.92 2.71
N THR A 42 -1.08 -18.18 2.32
CA THR A 42 -0.33 -17.30 3.22
C THR A 42 -0.87 -15.87 3.13
N ILE A 43 -1.02 -15.22 4.28
CA ILE A 43 -1.42 -13.81 4.36
C ILE A 43 -0.22 -12.93 3.99
N ALA A 44 -0.37 -12.13 2.95
CA ALA A 44 0.59 -11.10 2.57
C ALA A 44 0.12 -9.74 3.11
N GLN A 45 0.82 -9.21 4.10
CA GLN A 45 0.53 -7.93 4.72
C GLN A 45 0.73 -6.78 3.72
N ARG A 46 -0.25 -5.88 3.62
CA ARG A 46 -0.22 -4.69 2.77
C ARG A 46 -0.45 -3.43 3.62
N TYR A 47 0.14 -3.39 4.81
CA TYR A 47 0.06 -2.28 5.76
C TYR A 47 1.41 -2.01 6.39
N PRO A 48 1.69 -0.75 6.80
CA PRO A 48 2.94 -0.38 7.43
C PRO A 48 3.04 -0.92 8.86
N SER A 49 4.27 -1.12 9.31
CA SER A 49 4.55 -1.45 10.70
C SER A 49 4.50 -0.19 11.59
N ASN A 50 4.16 -0.33 12.86
CA ASN A 50 4.30 0.70 13.90
C ASN A 50 3.54 2.03 13.65
N THR A 51 2.44 1.99 12.91
CA THR A 51 1.65 3.19 12.59
C THR A 51 0.23 3.15 13.13
N PHE A 52 -0.19 2.03 13.71
CA PHE A 52 -1.52 1.89 14.27
C PHE A 52 -1.56 2.38 15.72
N VAL A 53 -2.64 3.08 16.03
CA VAL A 53 -3.01 3.52 17.39
C VAL A 53 -4.36 2.91 17.77
N PRO A 54 -4.75 2.89 19.05
CA PRO A 54 -6.08 2.45 19.45
C PRO A 54 -7.19 3.15 18.66
N GLY A 55 -8.19 2.40 18.27
CA GLY A 55 -9.31 2.85 17.44
C GLY A 55 -9.58 1.89 16.27
N LYS A 56 -10.06 2.45 15.17
CA LYS A 56 -10.33 1.71 13.94
C LYS A 56 -9.03 1.42 13.18
N VAL A 57 -8.59 0.18 13.17
CA VAL A 57 -7.39 -0.30 12.48
C VAL A 57 -7.79 -0.93 11.15
N ARG A 58 -7.16 -0.49 10.05
CA ARG A 58 -7.32 -1.06 8.71
C ARG A 58 -6.10 -1.91 8.36
N LEU A 59 -6.32 -3.18 8.08
CA LEU A 59 -5.32 -4.18 7.74
C LEU A 59 -5.59 -4.70 6.34
N PRO A 60 -5.19 -4.00 5.28
CA PRO A 60 -5.29 -4.54 3.93
C PRO A 60 -4.33 -5.72 3.79
N ILE A 61 -4.82 -6.82 3.25
CA ILE A 61 -4.01 -8.01 2.97
C ILE A 61 -4.24 -8.46 1.55
N SER A 62 -3.25 -9.11 0.98
CA SER A 62 -3.39 -9.97 -0.21
C SER A 62 -3.13 -11.41 0.20
N ILE A 63 -3.47 -12.37 -0.64
CA ILE A 63 -3.18 -13.78 -0.39
C ILE A 63 -2.10 -14.28 -1.35
N SER A 64 -1.31 -15.25 -0.91
CA SER A 64 -0.25 -15.86 -1.70
C SER A 64 -0.21 -17.38 -1.56
N ASN A 65 0.37 -18.05 -2.55
CA ASN A 65 0.61 -19.48 -2.54
C ASN A 65 2.03 -19.85 -2.06
N LYS A 66 2.62 -19.05 -1.17
CA LYS A 66 4.00 -19.12 -0.64
C LYS A 66 5.08 -18.53 -1.55
N GLN A 67 4.85 -18.38 -2.85
CA GLN A 67 5.84 -17.88 -3.80
C GLN A 67 5.40 -16.59 -4.49
N THR A 68 4.12 -16.50 -4.85
CA THR A 68 3.56 -15.36 -5.59
C THR A 68 2.24 -14.92 -4.99
N LEU A 69 1.96 -13.63 -5.09
CA LEU A 69 0.64 -13.08 -4.79
C LEU A 69 -0.38 -13.60 -5.81
N LEU A 70 -1.56 -13.96 -5.34
CA LEU A 70 -2.63 -14.43 -6.19
C LEU A 70 -3.36 -13.25 -6.83
N THR A 71 -3.72 -13.40 -8.10
CA THR A 71 -4.48 -12.41 -8.87
C THR A 71 -5.99 -12.58 -8.75
N THR A 72 -6.42 -13.63 -8.07
CA THR A 72 -7.83 -13.97 -7.80
C THR A 72 -7.96 -14.47 -6.35
N GLY A 73 -9.19 -14.52 -5.85
CA GLY A 73 -9.46 -15.07 -4.53
C GLY A 73 -10.94 -15.04 -4.18
N PRO A 74 -11.32 -15.46 -2.96
CA PRO A 74 -12.71 -15.49 -2.55
C PRO A 74 -13.32 -14.09 -2.51
N ALA A 75 -14.61 -13.98 -2.86
CA ALA A 75 -15.33 -12.71 -2.85
C ALA A 75 -15.33 -12.03 -1.47
N VAL A 76 -15.26 -12.82 -0.40
CA VAL A 76 -15.19 -12.35 0.99
C VAL A 76 -14.19 -13.23 1.74
N LEU A 77 -13.29 -12.62 2.50
CA LEU A 77 -12.48 -13.28 3.51
C LEU A 77 -13.07 -13.03 4.89
N ASN A 78 -13.25 -14.12 5.64
CA ASN A 78 -13.68 -14.10 7.04
C ASN A 78 -12.52 -14.53 7.94
N GLY A 79 -12.60 -14.15 9.21
CA GLY A 79 -11.59 -14.53 10.17
C GLY A 79 -11.82 -13.89 11.54
N TYR A 80 -10.73 -13.80 12.29
CA TYR A 80 -10.77 -13.26 13.65
C TYR A 80 -9.42 -12.67 14.04
N VAL A 81 -9.44 -11.88 15.10
CA VAL A 81 -8.23 -11.27 15.69
C VAL A 81 -8.03 -11.85 17.08
N LEU A 82 -6.78 -12.26 17.37
CA LEU A 82 -6.30 -12.74 18.65
C LEU A 82 -5.46 -11.66 19.35
N ASP A 83 -5.54 -11.58 20.66
CA ASP A 83 -4.58 -10.85 21.49
C ASP A 83 -3.30 -11.67 21.76
N SER A 84 -2.37 -11.10 22.51
CA SER A 84 -1.08 -11.74 22.86
C SER A 84 -1.21 -12.98 23.76
N THR A 85 -2.41 -13.30 24.25
CA THR A 85 -2.73 -14.50 25.05
C THR A 85 -3.48 -15.56 24.26
N ASP A 86 -3.54 -15.40 22.91
CA ASP A 86 -4.30 -16.23 21.97
C ASP A 86 -5.83 -16.20 22.22
N LYS A 87 -6.31 -15.20 22.93
CA LYS A 87 -7.75 -14.99 23.11
C LYS A 87 -8.31 -14.24 21.92
N GLN A 88 -9.38 -14.77 21.33
CA GLN A 88 -10.14 -14.06 20.28
C GLN A 88 -10.83 -12.83 20.86
N ILE A 89 -10.54 -11.67 20.26
CA ILE A 89 -11.12 -10.37 20.67
C ILE A 89 -12.12 -9.82 19.66
N ALA A 90 -12.04 -10.25 18.39
CA ALA A 90 -12.96 -9.80 17.34
C ALA A 90 -13.12 -10.87 16.26
N THR A 91 -14.29 -10.87 15.58
CA THR A 91 -14.46 -11.47 14.25
C THR A 91 -14.35 -10.38 13.19
N VAL A 92 -13.83 -10.74 12.02
CA VAL A 92 -13.62 -9.83 10.90
C VAL A 92 -14.12 -10.43 9.60
N SER A 93 -14.53 -9.57 8.69
CA SER A 93 -14.95 -9.94 7.34
C SER A 93 -14.64 -8.78 6.39
N ALA A 94 -14.13 -9.07 5.21
CA ALA A 94 -13.89 -8.04 4.20
C ALA A 94 -14.19 -8.59 2.80
N PRO A 95 -14.82 -7.78 1.93
CA PRO A 95 -14.96 -8.10 0.51
C PRO A 95 -13.62 -7.96 -0.20
N ILE A 96 -13.51 -8.61 -1.35
CA ILE A 96 -12.40 -8.43 -2.28
C ILE A 96 -12.47 -7.05 -2.92
N HIS A 97 -11.32 -6.36 -3.00
CA HIS A 97 -11.10 -5.16 -3.76
C HIS A 97 -10.12 -5.46 -4.90
N SER A 98 -10.50 -5.13 -6.12
CA SER A 98 -9.71 -5.44 -7.33
C SER A 98 -9.95 -4.48 -8.49
N THR A 99 -10.64 -3.37 -8.26
CA THR A 99 -11.01 -2.43 -9.32
C THR A 99 -9.79 -1.64 -9.80
N ASP A 100 -9.40 -1.86 -11.05
CA ASP A 100 -8.25 -1.23 -11.71
C ASP A 100 -6.88 -1.52 -11.04
N ILE A 101 -6.76 -2.64 -10.30
CA ILE A 101 -5.50 -3.13 -9.72
C ILE A 101 -5.24 -4.59 -10.11
N VAL A 102 -3.98 -4.96 -10.23
CA VAL A 102 -3.58 -6.31 -10.67
C VAL A 102 -3.69 -7.35 -9.55
N ILE A 103 -3.24 -6.98 -8.36
CA ILE A 103 -3.26 -7.88 -7.19
C ILE A 103 -4.42 -7.46 -6.29
N PRO A 104 -5.44 -8.28 -6.12
CA PRO A 104 -6.56 -7.98 -5.23
C PRO A 104 -6.10 -7.92 -3.78
N TYR A 105 -6.89 -7.20 -2.98
CA TYR A 105 -6.68 -7.14 -1.54
C TYR A 105 -8.02 -7.14 -0.79
N TRP A 106 -7.96 -7.43 0.49
CA TRP A 106 -9.10 -7.41 1.43
C TRP A 106 -8.79 -6.42 2.54
N PRO A 107 -9.49 -5.28 2.62
CA PRO A 107 -9.29 -4.25 3.65
C PRO A 107 -9.94 -4.66 4.97
N ILE A 108 -9.35 -5.61 5.66
CA ILE A 108 -9.83 -6.03 6.99
C ILE A 108 -9.84 -4.83 7.93
N VAL A 109 -10.95 -4.62 8.62
CA VAL A 109 -11.12 -3.54 9.61
C VAL A 109 -11.49 -4.14 10.95
N VAL A 110 -10.83 -3.67 12.00
CA VAL A 110 -11.07 -4.07 13.40
C VAL A 110 -10.94 -2.88 14.34
N ASN A 111 -11.75 -2.81 15.38
CA ASN A 111 -11.57 -1.85 16.47
C ASN A 111 -10.70 -2.47 17.57
N ILE A 112 -9.64 -1.78 17.93
CA ILE A 112 -8.70 -2.17 18.98
C ILE A 112 -8.64 -1.04 20.00
N ASP A 113 -9.06 -1.31 21.24
CA ASP A 113 -9.21 -0.26 22.25
C ASP A 113 -7.94 0.05 23.03
N GLN A 114 -6.94 -0.84 23.00
CA GLN A 114 -5.72 -0.72 23.79
C GLN A 114 -4.47 -1.04 22.95
N PRO A 115 -3.32 -0.44 23.26
CA PRO A 115 -2.04 -0.84 22.70
C PRO A 115 -1.72 -2.32 22.98
N GLY A 116 -1.04 -2.98 22.04
CA GLY A 116 -0.65 -4.39 22.18
C GLY A 116 -0.27 -5.01 20.85
N THR A 117 0.19 -6.26 20.93
CA THR A 117 0.44 -7.11 19.75
C THR A 117 -0.74 -8.03 19.54
N PHE A 118 -1.20 -8.10 18.29
CA PHE A 118 -2.36 -8.87 17.88
C PHE A 118 -2.02 -9.73 16.67
N THR A 119 -2.82 -10.76 16.42
CA THR A 119 -2.67 -11.65 15.28
C THR A 119 -3.99 -11.75 14.52
N LEU A 120 -3.96 -11.36 13.25
CA LEU A 120 -5.05 -11.61 12.30
C LEU A 120 -4.97 -13.06 11.82
N ARG A 121 -6.07 -13.80 11.94
CA ARG A 121 -6.25 -15.13 11.39
C ARG A 121 -7.42 -15.09 10.40
N LEU A 122 -7.26 -15.79 9.29
CA LEU A 122 -8.30 -15.89 8.26
C LEU A 122 -8.69 -17.34 8.03
N ASP A 123 -9.96 -17.55 7.70
CA ASP A 123 -10.46 -18.88 7.37
C ASP A 123 -9.75 -19.39 6.10
N GLY A 124 -9.04 -20.51 6.25
CA GLY A 124 -8.24 -21.10 5.18
C GLY A 124 -6.79 -20.62 5.10
N ASP A 125 -6.30 -19.78 6.03
CA ASP A 125 -4.88 -19.45 6.10
C ASP A 125 -3.99 -20.66 6.42
N ASP A 126 -2.68 -20.54 6.24
CA ASP A 126 -1.69 -21.60 6.48
C ASP A 126 -1.42 -21.90 7.97
N GLY A 127 -2.17 -21.26 8.87
CA GLY A 127 -2.07 -21.45 10.31
C GLY A 127 -1.13 -20.48 11.04
N PHE A 128 -0.36 -19.65 10.34
CA PHE A 128 0.54 -18.68 10.96
C PHE A 128 -0.15 -17.34 11.24
N GLY A 129 -1.07 -16.91 10.34
CA GLY A 129 -1.73 -15.62 10.45
C GLY A 129 -0.79 -14.44 10.13
N ALA A 130 -1.21 -13.23 10.53
CA ALA A 130 -0.44 -12.01 10.35
C ALA A 130 -0.43 -11.19 11.65
N ALA A 131 0.75 -11.06 12.25
CA ALA A 131 0.91 -10.24 13.46
C ALA A 131 0.89 -8.74 13.10
N PHE A 132 0.31 -7.92 13.97
CA PHE A 132 0.35 -6.46 13.89
C PHE A 132 0.45 -5.83 15.28
N LEU A 133 1.03 -4.63 15.32
CA LEU A 133 1.22 -3.86 16.55
C LEU A 133 0.29 -2.65 16.55
N VAL A 134 -0.41 -2.44 17.65
CA VAL A 134 -1.09 -1.19 17.97
C VAL A 134 -0.30 -0.50 19.08
N SER A 135 0.22 0.68 18.82
CA SER A 135 1.12 1.41 19.71
C SER A 135 0.38 2.47 20.53
N ASP A 136 0.96 2.88 21.63
CA ASP A 136 0.53 4.11 22.32
C ASP A 136 0.69 5.29 21.35
N PRO A 137 -0.30 6.19 21.24
CA PRO A 137 -0.24 7.35 20.34
C PRO A 137 1.02 8.21 20.50
N SER A 138 1.59 8.27 21.71
CA SER A 138 2.84 9.01 21.97
C SER A 138 4.08 8.39 21.34
N GLN A 139 4.00 7.15 20.87
CA GLN A 139 5.10 6.42 20.21
C GLN A 139 4.97 6.41 18.69
N VAL A 140 3.86 6.92 18.13
CA VAL A 140 3.62 6.97 16.70
C VAL A 140 3.97 8.36 16.17
N THR A 141 4.96 8.43 15.28
CA THR A 141 5.43 9.70 14.70
C THR A 141 4.64 10.12 13.46
N VAL A 142 4.11 9.15 12.72
CA VAL A 142 3.30 9.40 11.52
C VAL A 142 1.93 9.94 11.94
N PRO A 143 1.39 10.98 11.28
CA PRO A 143 0.04 11.47 11.58
C PRO A 143 -1.00 10.36 11.50
N TYR A 144 -1.86 10.26 12.50
CA TYR A 144 -2.91 9.24 12.61
C TYR A 144 -4.29 9.89 12.76
N VAL A 145 -5.34 9.12 12.60
CA VAL A 145 -6.73 9.61 12.72
C VAL A 145 -6.95 10.23 14.12
N GLY A 146 -7.38 11.49 14.14
CA GLY A 146 -7.54 12.31 15.35
C GLY A 146 -6.33 13.19 15.68
N SER A 147 -5.17 12.98 15.06
CA SER A 147 -4.01 13.87 15.22
C SER A 147 -4.02 15.04 14.24
N PRO A 148 -3.34 16.15 14.54
CA PRO A 148 -3.14 17.21 13.56
C PRO A 148 -2.25 16.71 12.40
N LEU A 149 -2.54 17.18 11.17
CA LEU A 149 -1.59 17.07 10.07
C LEU A 149 -0.67 18.30 10.08
N PRO A 150 0.66 18.14 10.24
CA PRO A 150 1.56 19.28 10.25
C PRO A 150 1.58 19.96 8.88
N PRO A 151 1.56 21.33 8.82
CA PRO A 151 1.70 22.04 7.57
C PRO A 151 3.10 21.81 6.99
N PHE A 152 3.16 21.72 5.67
CA PHE A 152 4.40 21.59 4.94
C PHE A 152 4.27 22.29 3.57
N ASP A 153 5.31 23.01 3.17
CA ASP A 153 5.35 23.67 1.87
C ASP A 153 5.76 22.67 0.79
N THR A 154 4.77 21.91 0.29
CA THR A 154 4.95 20.94 -0.80
C THR A 154 5.35 21.61 -2.11
N PRO A 155 6.02 20.89 -3.04
CA PRO A 155 6.28 21.39 -4.40
C PRO A 155 5.00 21.80 -5.11
N THR A 156 5.09 22.92 -5.86
CA THR A 156 4.03 23.40 -6.74
C THR A 156 4.55 23.58 -8.16
N VAL A 157 3.65 23.75 -9.14
CA VAL A 157 4.01 24.00 -10.55
C VAL A 157 4.99 25.17 -10.69
N ASP A 158 4.81 26.24 -9.89
CA ASP A 158 5.62 27.44 -9.97
C ASP A 158 6.89 27.40 -9.10
N ASN A 159 6.96 26.47 -8.13
CA ASN A 159 8.08 26.35 -7.21
C ASN A 159 8.25 24.89 -6.76
N HIS A 160 9.21 24.21 -7.34
CA HIS A 160 9.50 22.80 -7.06
C HIS A 160 10.18 22.57 -5.71
N ARG A 161 10.65 23.62 -5.01
CA ARG A 161 11.25 23.56 -3.65
C ARG A 161 12.42 22.58 -3.53
N GLY A 162 13.20 22.43 -4.61
CA GLY A 162 14.34 21.51 -4.66
C GLY A 162 13.98 20.04 -4.90
N VAL A 163 12.76 19.77 -5.34
CA VAL A 163 12.31 18.43 -5.78
C VAL A 163 12.21 18.44 -7.31
N GLU A 164 13.05 17.61 -8.00
CA GLU A 164 13.12 17.59 -9.46
C GLU A 164 13.29 16.18 -9.98
N PRO A 165 12.27 15.62 -10.66
CA PRO A 165 10.99 16.24 -10.99
C PRO A 165 10.08 16.40 -9.75
N TYR A 166 9.24 17.44 -9.74
CA TYR A 166 8.30 17.67 -8.63
C TYR A 166 7.13 16.68 -8.60
N CYS A 167 6.93 15.92 -9.68
CA CYS A 167 5.96 14.86 -9.82
C CYS A 167 6.44 13.86 -10.86
N THR A 168 6.51 12.59 -10.49
CA THR A 168 6.97 11.50 -11.37
C THR A 168 5.85 10.78 -12.10
N LEU A 169 4.59 11.23 -12.02
CA LEU A 169 3.50 10.63 -12.79
C LEU A 169 3.69 10.85 -14.30
N THR A 170 3.57 9.79 -15.07
CA THR A 170 3.66 9.83 -16.54
C THR A 170 2.28 9.70 -17.19
N PRO A 171 2.06 10.25 -18.40
CA PRO A 171 3.00 10.97 -19.27
C PRO A 171 3.23 12.44 -18.90
N LYS A 172 2.61 12.95 -17.86
CA LYS A 172 2.75 14.32 -17.36
C LYS A 172 2.51 14.39 -15.87
N PRO A 173 3.04 15.40 -15.17
CA PRO A 173 2.74 15.64 -13.77
C PRO A 173 1.23 15.68 -13.48
N CYS A 174 0.82 15.22 -12.31
CA CYS A 174 -0.57 15.27 -11.89
C CYS A 174 -1.02 16.72 -11.61
N PRO A 175 -2.32 17.01 -11.63
CA PRO A 175 -2.84 18.38 -11.41
C PRO A 175 -2.86 18.81 -9.93
N LEU A 176 -2.34 18.00 -9.01
CA LEU A 176 -2.46 18.22 -7.57
C LEU A 176 -1.28 19.01 -6.97
N HIS A 177 -0.74 19.97 -7.73
CA HIS A 177 0.41 20.83 -7.36
C HIS A 177 0.12 22.33 -7.53
N GLU A 178 -1.16 22.73 -7.48
CA GLU A 178 -1.52 24.14 -7.60
C GLU A 178 -1.22 24.95 -6.34
N VAL A 179 -1.34 24.31 -5.18
CA VAL A 179 -1.11 24.92 -3.87
C VAL A 179 -0.23 24.03 -3.00
N THR A 180 0.44 24.63 -2.01
CA THR A 180 1.17 23.85 -0.99
C THR A 180 0.21 23.24 0.02
N LEU A 181 0.66 22.21 0.75
CA LEU A 181 -0.12 21.67 1.88
C LEU A 181 -0.39 22.74 2.93
N THR A 182 0.59 23.63 3.22
CA THR A 182 0.38 24.78 4.13
C THR A 182 -0.78 25.65 3.68
N GLN A 183 -0.83 26.01 2.39
CA GLN A 183 -1.91 26.83 1.84
C GLN A 183 -3.25 26.10 1.88
N ALA A 184 -3.26 24.81 1.51
CA ALA A 184 -4.46 23.97 1.54
C ALA A 184 -5.05 23.91 2.96
N LEU A 185 -4.24 23.57 3.96
CA LEU A 185 -4.67 23.52 5.37
C LEU A 185 -5.13 24.88 5.90
N GLY A 186 -4.48 25.96 5.47
CA GLY A 186 -4.82 27.33 5.86
C GLY A 186 -6.12 27.85 5.24
N SER A 187 -6.64 27.24 4.17
CA SER A 187 -7.86 27.66 3.49
C SER A 187 -9.14 27.37 4.29
N GLY A 188 -9.09 26.43 5.22
CA GLY A 188 -10.25 25.93 5.95
C GLY A 188 -11.13 24.94 5.18
N ALA A 189 -10.84 24.72 3.89
CA ALA A 189 -11.53 23.70 3.09
C ALA A 189 -11.10 22.27 3.51
N PRO A 190 -11.90 21.23 3.21
CA PRO A 190 -11.46 19.84 3.30
C PRO A 190 -10.23 19.59 2.42
N VAL A 191 -9.25 18.82 2.93
CA VAL A 191 -7.99 18.53 2.23
C VAL A 191 -7.81 17.03 2.06
N ALA A 192 -7.36 16.60 0.88
CA ALA A 192 -6.81 15.28 0.65
C ALA A 192 -5.32 15.42 0.29
N TYR A 193 -4.43 14.82 1.06
CA TYR A 193 -2.99 14.88 0.85
C TYR A 193 -2.41 13.49 0.66
N ILE A 194 -1.79 13.26 -0.50
CA ILE A 194 -1.12 12.00 -0.82
C ILE A 194 0.39 12.20 -0.88
N VAL A 195 1.13 11.26 -0.26
CA VAL A 195 2.58 11.12 -0.43
C VAL A 195 2.85 9.78 -1.10
N GLY A 196 3.53 9.80 -2.24
CA GLY A 196 3.86 8.59 -2.99
C GLY A 196 4.54 8.90 -4.30
N THR A 197 5.49 8.06 -4.72
CA THR A 197 6.30 8.28 -5.93
C THR A 197 5.93 7.30 -7.04
N PRO A 198 5.18 7.71 -8.06
CA PRO A 198 4.76 6.82 -9.15
C PRO A 198 5.90 6.06 -9.84
N ALA A 199 7.02 6.71 -10.15
CA ALA A 199 8.11 6.12 -10.91
C ALA A 199 9.00 5.14 -10.11
N HIS A 200 9.07 5.28 -8.78
CA HIS A 200 10.06 4.57 -7.95
C HIS A 200 9.44 3.69 -6.86
N CYS A 201 8.14 3.49 -6.88
CA CYS A 201 7.41 2.73 -5.89
C CYS A 201 7.69 1.22 -6.01
N GLN A 202 8.34 0.66 -5.00
CA GLN A 202 8.72 -0.77 -4.98
C GLN A 202 7.50 -1.71 -4.92
N THR A 203 6.39 -1.25 -4.36
CA THR A 203 5.15 -2.04 -4.26
C THR A 203 4.27 -1.97 -5.50
N GLY A 204 4.57 -1.04 -6.43
CA GLY A 204 3.78 -0.79 -7.63
C GLY A 204 2.39 -0.22 -7.36
N THR A 205 2.13 0.30 -6.15
CA THR A 205 0.81 0.83 -5.75
C THR A 205 0.70 2.34 -5.83
N CYS A 206 1.82 3.09 -5.90
CA CYS A 206 1.79 4.57 -5.86
C CYS A 206 1.22 5.19 -7.13
N ALA A 207 1.57 4.66 -8.31
CA ALA A 207 1.02 5.18 -9.57
C ALA A 207 -0.51 4.98 -9.64
N PRO A 208 -1.06 3.76 -9.44
CA PRO A 208 -2.51 3.57 -9.37
C PRO A 208 -3.18 4.44 -8.29
N ALA A 209 -2.58 4.52 -7.10
CA ALA A 209 -3.13 5.32 -6.00
C ALA A 209 -3.28 6.80 -6.35
N LEU A 210 -2.26 7.39 -6.99
CA LEU A 210 -2.31 8.78 -7.46
C LEU A 210 -3.28 8.96 -8.62
N GLU A 211 -3.32 8.03 -9.57
CA GLU A 211 -4.28 8.06 -10.69
C GLU A 211 -5.73 8.01 -10.19
N PHE A 212 -6.03 7.17 -9.20
CA PHE A 212 -7.35 7.11 -8.56
C PHE A 212 -7.71 8.44 -7.90
N LEU A 213 -6.75 9.07 -7.19
CA LEU A 213 -7.00 10.37 -6.59
C LEU A 213 -7.23 11.47 -7.63
N VAL A 214 -6.53 11.45 -8.77
CA VAL A 214 -6.75 12.37 -9.89
C VAL A 214 -8.15 12.17 -10.53
N LYS A 215 -8.60 10.92 -10.68
CA LYS A 215 -9.97 10.62 -11.12
C LYS A 215 -11.01 11.17 -10.13
N SER A 216 -10.78 10.94 -8.82
CA SER A 216 -11.66 11.46 -7.77
C SER A 216 -11.67 13.00 -7.73
N HIS A 217 -10.51 13.65 -7.93
CA HIS A 217 -10.43 15.12 -8.06
C HIS A 217 -11.33 15.63 -9.20
N SER A 218 -11.28 14.97 -10.36
CA SER A 218 -12.16 15.32 -11.49
C SER A 218 -13.65 15.12 -11.18
N ARG A 219 -13.99 14.16 -10.31
CA ARG A 219 -15.36 13.85 -9.89
C ARG A 219 -15.92 14.86 -8.88
N VAL A 220 -15.12 15.23 -7.89
CA VAL A 220 -15.62 16.07 -6.78
C VAL A 220 -15.35 17.57 -6.96
N GLY A 221 -14.41 17.94 -7.84
CA GLY A 221 -14.03 19.33 -8.10
C GLY A 221 -13.52 20.03 -6.84
N ASP A 222 -13.88 21.30 -6.68
CA ASP A 222 -13.39 22.20 -5.62
C ASP A 222 -13.92 21.89 -4.21
N LYS A 223 -14.69 20.80 -4.03
CA LYS A 223 -15.18 20.40 -2.71
C LYS A 223 -14.06 19.94 -1.78
N ILE A 224 -12.94 19.50 -2.34
CA ILE A 224 -11.74 19.06 -1.62
C ILE A 224 -10.53 19.66 -2.30
N THR A 225 -9.67 20.33 -1.54
CA THR A 225 -8.33 20.72 -2.04
C THR A 225 -7.43 19.50 -1.98
N MET A 226 -6.93 19.04 -3.14
CA MET A 226 -6.07 17.86 -3.22
C MET A 226 -4.62 18.26 -3.45
N VAL A 227 -3.69 17.65 -2.72
CA VAL A 227 -2.25 17.96 -2.76
C VAL A 227 -1.46 16.66 -2.87
N HIS A 228 -0.39 16.67 -3.67
CA HIS A 228 0.53 15.55 -3.84
C HIS A 228 1.98 15.94 -3.53
N ALA A 229 2.75 15.00 -2.99
CA ALA A 229 4.21 15.09 -2.90
C ALA A 229 4.86 13.75 -3.22
N ASP A 230 5.91 13.78 -4.04
CA ASP A 230 6.79 12.64 -4.26
C ASP A 230 7.68 12.36 -3.03
N VAL A 231 8.15 11.12 -2.89
CA VAL A 231 9.00 10.64 -1.79
C VAL A 231 10.47 10.99 -2.02
N TYR A 232 10.89 11.18 -3.27
CA TYR A 232 12.27 11.51 -3.62
C TYR A 232 12.38 12.92 -4.21
N SER A 233 13.51 13.58 -3.92
CA SER A 233 13.80 14.92 -4.44
C SER A 233 14.57 14.93 -5.75
N ASP A 234 14.98 13.76 -6.24
CA ASP A 234 15.74 13.59 -7.49
C ASP A 234 15.22 12.40 -8.31
N ASP A 235 15.40 12.48 -9.62
CA ASP A 235 14.95 11.46 -10.59
C ASP A 235 15.64 10.10 -10.44
N ALA A 236 16.79 10.06 -9.78
CA ALA A 236 17.51 8.82 -9.49
C ALA A 236 17.03 8.12 -8.20
N ALA A 237 16.07 8.70 -7.48
CA ALA A 237 15.54 8.22 -6.19
C ALA A 237 16.66 7.98 -5.15
N THR A 238 17.64 8.88 -5.10
CA THR A 238 18.78 8.78 -4.18
C THR A 238 18.64 9.63 -2.93
N THR A 239 17.83 10.70 -3.01
CA THR A 239 17.62 11.65 -1.93
C THR A 239 16.14 11.69 -1.55
N VAL A 240 15.84 11.44 -0.29
CA VAL A 240 14.47 11.49 0.23
C VAL A 240 13.97 12.93 0.24
N ALA A 241 12.75 13.15 -0.23
CA ALA A 241 12.12 14.47 -0.26
C ALA A 241 11.78 14.98 1.16
N PRO A 242 11.82 16.30 1.38
CA PRO A 242 11.49 16.89 2.69
C PRO A 242 10.09 16.54 3.22
N ALA A 243 9.13 16.24 2.35
CA ALA A 243 7.78 15.81 2.72
C ALA A 243 7.76 14.54 3.59
N VAL A 244 8.67 13.59 3.32
CA VAL A 244 8.81 12.34 4.08
C VAL A 244 9.29 12.62 5.49
N ALA A 245 10.33 13.46 5.64
CA ALA A 245 10.85 13.84 6.94
C ALA A 245 9.84 14.66 7.76
N ALA A 246 9.07 15.55 7.11
CA ALA A 246 8.05 16.37 7.75
C ALA A 246 6.94 15.53 8.40
N LEU A 247 6.66 14.34 7.87
CA LEU A 247 5.62 13.43 8.37
C LEU A 247 6.16 12.21 9.11
N GLY A 248 7.49 12.01 9.16
CA GLY A 248 8.11 10.83 9.77
C GLY A 248 7.75 9.53 9.05
N LEU A 249 7.55 9.57 7.71
CA LEU A 249 7.15 8.43 6.91
C LEU A 249 8.34 7.51 6.62
N ASP A 250 8.09 6.19 6.64
CA ASP A 250 9.00 5.13 6.21
C ASP A 250 8.37 4.18 5.17
N TYR A 251 7.19 4.55 4.66
CA TYR A 251 6.42 3.78 3.67
C TYR A 251 5.65 4.72 2.73
N GLU A 252 5.23 4.18 1.59
CA GLU A 252 4.39 4.83 0.59
C GLU A 252 3.48 3.81 -0.15
N PRO A 253 2.36 4.23 -0.73
CA PRO A 253 1.74 5.55 -0.61
C PRO A 253 0.96 5.71 0.71
N VAL A 254 0.73 6.95 1.11
CA VAL A 254 -0.20 7.30 2.18
C VAL A 254 -1.11 8.44 1.75
N LEU A 255 -2.40 8.32 2.03
CA LEU A 255 -3.41 9.36 1.80
C LEU A 255 -4.02 9.79 3.13
N TYR A 256 -4.01 11.10 3.37
CA TYR A 256 -4.66 11.75 4.51
C TYR A 256 -5.90 12.50 4.03
N LEU A 257 -7.04 12.27 4.68
CA LEU A 257 -8.23 13.12 4.55
C LEU A 257 -8.36 13.98 5.80
N VAL A 258 -8.40 15.31 5.62
CA VAL A 258 -8.20 16.28 6.70
C VAL A 258 -9.34 17.29 6.72
N LYS A 259 -9.96 17.49 7.89
CA LYS A 259 -10.90 18.59 8.17
C LYS A 259 -10.34 19.44 9.32
N HIS A 260 -10.34 20.77 9.13
CA HIS A 260 -9.89 21.71 10.17
C HIS A 260 -8.50 21.38 10.74
N GLY A 261 -7.56 20.97 9.88
CA GLY A 261 -6.19 20.61 10.27
C GLY A 261 -6.03 19.27 10.97
N THR A 262 -7.11 18.51 11.20
CA THR A 262 -7.12 17.22 11.87
C THR A 262 -7.32 16.09 10.84
N VAL A 263 -6.53 15.03 10.93
CA VAL A 263 -6.69 13.81 10.12
C VAL A 263 -7.99 13.11 10.56
N VAL A 264 -8.94 12.98 9.66
CA VAL A 264 -10.22 12.30 9.93
C VAL A 264 -10.28 10.91 9.29
N ASP A 265 -9.46 10.66 8.26
CA ASP A 265 -9.23 9.32 7.70
C ASP A 265 -7.83 9.23 7.13
N ARG A 266 -7.26 8.00 7.13
CA ARG A 266 -5.94 7.70 6.57
C ARG A 266 -5.99 6.35 5.86
N VAL A 267 -5.41 6.31 4.66
CA VAL A 267 -5.31 5.08 3.86
C VAL A 267 -3.86 4.83 3.49
N ASP A 268 -3.37 3.65 3.82
CA ASP A 268 -1.96 3.29 3.67
C ASP A 268 -1.79 2.18 2.62
N VAL A 269 -0.70 2.24 1.88
CA VAL A 269 -0.08 1.24 1.01
C VAL A 269 -0.91 0.84 -0.21
N ILE A 270 -2.19 0.50 -0.06
CA ILE A 270 -3.02 0.02 -1.17
C ILE A 270 -4.49 0.39 -0.97
N TRP A 271 -5.10 0.86 -2.02
CA TRP A 271 -6.54 1.03 -2.19
C TRP A 271 -6.88 0.93 -3.68
N ASP A 272 -8.12 0.64 -4.01
CA ASP A 272 -8.65 0.72 -5.36
C ASP A 272 -9.56 1.94 -5.54
N GLN A 273 -10.03 2.17 -6.75
CA GLN A 273 -10.90 3.30 -7.05
C GLN A 273 -12.20 3.24 -6.23
N GLN A 274 -12.76 2.05 -6.05
CA GLN A 274 -14.01 1.90 -5.32
C GLN A 274 -13.84 2.28 -3.85
N GLU A 275 -12.84 1.74 -3.15
CA GLU A 275 -12.58 2.08 -1.75
C GLU A 275 -12.31 3.58 -1.58
N LEU A 276 -11.53 4.18 -2.50
CA LEU A 276 -11.24 5.61 -2.44
C LEU A 276 -12.51 6.46 -2.60
N ASP A 277 -13.37 6.12 -3.55
CA ASP A 277 -14.60 6.87 -3.79
C ASP A 277 -15.56 6.77 -2.61
N GLU A 278 -15.73 5.59 -2.02
CA GLU A 278 -16.54 5.39 -0.80
C GLU A 278 -16.02 6.25 0.37
N ARG A 279 -14.69 6.33 0.56
CA ARG A 279 -14.07 7.15 1.61
C ARG A 279 -14.23 8.64 1.36
N ILE A 280 -14.03 9.09 0.13
CA ILE A 280 -14.23 10.50 -0.25
C ILE A 280 -15.69 10.91 -0.08
N ASP A 281 -16.63 10.05 -0.45
CA ASP A 281 -18.06 10.34 -0.29
C ASP A 281 -18.45 10.42 1.20
N ALA A 282 -17.95 9.51 2.04
CA ALA A 282 -18.11 9.57 3.49
C ALA A 282 -17.42 10.81 4.11
N PHE A 283 -16.28 11.21 3.56
CA PHE A 283 -15.55 12.41 3.99
C PHE A 283 -16.30 13.70 3.66
N LEU A 284 -17.06 13.74 2.57
CA LEU A 284 -17.85 14.92 2.15
C LEU A 284 -19.22 14.99 2.79
N ALA A 285 -19.75 13.88 3.33
CA ALA A 285 -21.01 13.83 4.04
C ALA A 285 -20.94 14.55 5.39
#